data_c08c7755db6bc3155f2794471af05856
#
_entry.id   c08c7755db6bc3155f2794471af05856
#
_cell.length_a   1.000
_cell.length_b   1.000
_cell.length_c   1.000
_cell.angle_alpha   90.00
_cell.angle_beta   90.00
_cell.angle_gamma   90.00
#
_symmetry.space_group_name_H-M   'P 1'
#
loop_
_entity.id
_entity.type
_entity.pdbx_description
1 polymer ?
#
loop_
_entity_poly.entity_id
_entity_poly.type
_entity_poly.pdbx_seq_one_letter_code
_entity_poly.pdbx_strand_id
1 'polypeptide(L)'
;SDFEVVIVEDGSIHPSELVCKKYKDQLDLKYFLKENSGPGLSRNYGVERASGEYVIILDSDVVLPHGYLCYLADELEVNPIDAFGGPDRAHPSFSDKQKAISYSMTAFFTTGGIRGGKKKLDKFYPRSYNMGIRREVYLKLGGFSKMRFGEDIDFSIRIYEAGYTCKLFTKAWVWHKRRTDFRKFFRQVFNSGIARINLYKKYPK
;
A
#
# COMPACT_ATOMS: atom_id res chain seq x y z
N SER A 1 -8.68 -11.75 -18.58
CA SER A 1 -8.86 -10.70 -17.54
C SER A 1 -7.97 -9.53 -17.89
N ASP A 2 -8.45 -8.34 -17.64
CA ASP A 2 -7.70 -7.11 -17.92
C ASP A 2 -6.66 -6.79 -16.83
N PHE A 3 -6.40 -7.73 -15.93
CA PHE A 3 -5.41 -7.63 -14.86
C PHE A 3 -4.79 -8.98 -14.50
N GLU A 4 -3.58 -8.94 -13.99
CA GLU A 4 -2.87 -10.08 -13.38
C GLU A 4 -2.77 -9.92 -11.87
N VAL A 5 -2.61 -11.03 -11.16
CA VAL A 5 -2.38 -11.04 -9.71
C VAL A 5 -1.00 -11.64 -9.44
N VAL A 6 -0.10 -10.84 -8.86
CA VAL A 6 1.24 -11.29 -8.48
C VAL A 6 1.32 -11.41 -6.96
N ILE A 7 1.50 -12.62 -6.46
CA ILE A 7 1.65 -12.92 -5.04
C ILE A 7 3.10 -13.28 -4.75
N VAL A 8 3.70 -12.56 -3.81
CA VAL A 8 5.06 -12.81 -3.33
C VAL A 8 5.02 -13.25 -1.88
N GLU A 9 5.38 -14.48 -1.66
CA GLU A 9 5.51 -15.09 -0.33
C GLU A 9 6.92 -14.89 0.21
N ASP A 10 7.08 -14.08 1.24
CA ASP A 10 8.37 -13.63 1.78
C ASP A 10 8.83 -14.50 2.98
N GLY A 11 8.97 -15.80 2.75
CA GLY A 11 9.45 -16.76 3.76
C GLY A 11 8.46 -17.03 4.88
N SER A 12 7.16 -17.11 4.59
CA SER A 12 6.14 -17.43 5.59
C SER A 12 6.25 -18.87 6.08
N ILE A 13 5.98 -19.09 7.37
CA ILE A 13 5.90 -20.43 7.98
C ILE A 13 4.71 -21.21 7.41
N HIS A 14 3.64 -20.50 7.03
CA HIS A 14 2.43 -21.07 6.43
C HIS A 14 2.21 -20.44 5.05
N PRO A 15 2.79 -21.02 3.98
CA PRO A 15 2.65 -20.51 2.63
C PRO A 15 1.21 -20.54 2.13
N SER A 16 0.84 -19.54 1.32
CA SER A 16 -0.48 -19.42 0.74
C SER A 16 -0.66 -20.16 -0.59
N GLU A 17 0.32 -20.95 -1.01
CA GLU A 17 0.34 -21.65 -2.31
C GLU A 17 -0.94 -22.48 -2.57
N LEU A 18 -1.41 -23.25 -1.56
CA LEU A 18 -2.61 -24.04 -1.69
C LEU A 18 -3.88 -23.20 -1.89
N VAL A 19 -3.89 -22.00 -1.33
CA VAL A 19 -4.99 -21.04 -1.56
C VAL A 19 -4.90 -20.50 -2.97
N CYS A 20 -3.71 -20.10 -3.42
CA CYS A 20 -3.47 -19.58 -4.76
C CYS A 20 -3.88 -20.59 -5.85
N LYS A 21 -3.58 -21.87 -5.65
CA LYS A 21 -3.95 -22.95 -6.59
C LYS A 21 -5.46 -23.04 -6.84
N LYS A 22 -6.31 -22.70 -5.85
CA LYS A 22 -7.77 -22.73 -5.99
C LYS A 22 -8.32 -21.66 -6.94
N TYR A 23 -7.55 -20.61 -7.18
CA TYR A 23 -7.97 -19.47 -8.00
C TYR A 23 -7.26 -19.38 -9.35
N LYS A 24 -6.36 -20.33 -9.67
CA LYS A 24 -5.58 -20.32 -10.93
C LYS A 24 -6.45 -20.35 -12.20
N ASP A 25 -7.58 -21.05 -12.12
CA ASP A 25 -8.50 -21.16 -13.28
C ASP A 25 -9.41 -19.93 -13.43
N GLN A 26 -9.44 -19.06 -12.41
CA GLN A 26 -10.32 -17.89 -12.34
C GLN A 26 -9.55 -16.57 -12.55
N LEU A 27 -8.25 -16.56 -12.24
CA LEU A 27 -7.39 -15.37 -12.25
C LEU A 27 -6.08 -15.67 -12.96
N ASP A 28 -5.56 -14.70 -13.73
CA ASP A 28 -4.16 -14.71 -14.16
C ASP A 28 -3.28 -14.49 -12.93
N LEU A 29 -2.96 -15.58 -12.23
CA LEU A 29 -2.29 -15.57 -10.92
C LEU A 29 -0.88 -16.15 -11.02
N LYS A 30 0.11 -15.32 -10.66
CA LYS A 30 1.51 -15.67 -10.53
C LYS A 30 1.89 -15.72 -9.05
N TYR A 31 2.36 -16.88 -8.58
CA TYR A 31 2.80 -17.08 -7.19
C TYR A 31 4.30 -17.31 -7.14
N PHE A 32 4.98 -16.56 -6.28
CA PHE A 32 6.43 -16.66 -6.07
C PHE A 32 6.74 -16.82 -4.58
N LEU A 33 7.48 -17.86 -4.27
CA LEU A 33 8.05 -18.10 -2.92
C LEU A 33 9.52 -17.68 -2.92
N LYS A 34 9.95 -16.94 -1.91
CA LYS A 34 11.34 -16.51 -1.73
C LYS A 34 11.72 -16.48 -0.26
N GLU A 35 13.03 -16.44 0.02
CA GLU A 35 13.53 -16.18 1.37
C GLU A 35 13.14 -14.79 1.86
N ASN A 36 12.94 -14.67 3.19
CA ASN A 36 12.52 -13.43 3.81
C ASN A 36 13.56 -12.31 3.58
N SER A 37 13.10 -11.22 2.99
CA SER A 37 13.91 -10.02 2.77
C SER A 37 13.21 -8.74 3.21
N GLY A 38 12.01 -8.86 3.75
CA GLY A 38 11.18 -7.76 4.20
C GLY A 38 10.26 -7.18 3.11
N PRO A 39 9.26 -6.37 3.54
CA PRO A 39 8.13 -6.00 2.69
C PRO A 39 8.53 -5.15 1.48
N GLY A 40 9.48 -4.21 1.61
CA GLY A 40 9.91 -3.36 0.50
C GLY A 40 10.54 -4.15 -0.63
N LEU A 41 11.49 -5.04 -0.31
CA LEU A 41 12.16 -5.88 -1.31
C LEU A 41 11.22 -6.91 -1.93
N SER A 42 10.24 -7.41 -1.18
CA SER A 42 9.25 -8.35 -1.70
C SER A 42 8.29 -7.67 -2.69
N ARG A 43 7.92 -6.42 -2.43
CA ARG A 43 7.15 -5.61 -3.39
C ARG A 43 7.97 -5.33 -4.66
N ASN A 44 9.26 -4.99 -4.53
CA ASN A 44 10.15 -4.82 -5.68
C ASN A 44 10.20 -6.09 -6.54
N TYR A 45 10.40 -7.24 -5.88
CA TYR A 45 10.43 -8.55 -6.54
C TYR A 45 9.14 -8.83 -7.33
N GLY A 46 7.98 -8.46 -6.78
CA GLY A 46 6.68 -8.60 -7.45
C GLY A 46 6.53 -7.68 -8.65
N VAL A 47 6.90 -6.41 -8.50
CA VAL A 47 6.79 -5.41 -9.59
C VAL A 47 7.71 -5.74 -10.78
N GLU A 48 8.91 -6.25 -10.53
CA GLU A 48 9.82 -6.70 -11.58
C GLU A 48 9.20 -7.82 -12.45
N ARG A 49 8.30 -8.63 -11.88
CA ARG A 49 7.63 -9.77 -12.52
C ARG A 49 6.23 -9.47 -13.02
N ALA A 50 5.71 -8.30 -12.72
CA ALA A 50 4.46 -7.80 -13.25
C ALA A 50 4.65 -7.31 -14.69
N SER A 51 3.59 -7.35 -15.50
CA SER A 51 3.58 -6.92 -16.89
C SER A 51 2.64 -5.73 -17.17
N GLY A 52 1.71 -5.45 -16.25
CA GLY A 52 0.73 -4.37 -16.41
C GLY A 52 1.35 -2.97 -16.48
N GLU A 53 0.65 -2.06 -17.16
CA GLU A 53 1.04 -0.64 -17.23
C GLU A 53 1.05 0.01 -15.85
N TYR A 54 0.05 -0.27 -15.05
CA TYR A 54 -0.02 0.13 -13.64
C TYR A 54 0.17 -1.07 -12.73
N VAL A 55 0.87 -0.84 -11.62
CA VAL A 55 1.01 -1.80 -10.53
C VAL A 55 0.24 -1.28 -9.33
N ILE A 56 -0.66 -2.11 -8.80
CA ILE A 56 -1.40 -1.82 -7.56
C ILE A 56 -0.78 -2.66 -6.45
N ILE A 57 -0.12 -2.01 -5.52
CA ILE A 57 0.53 -2.65 -4.37
C ILE A 57 -0.48 -2.70 -3.23
N LEU A 58 -0.72 -3.90 -2.73
CA LEU A 58 -1.66 -4.17 -1.65
C LEU A 58 -0.97 -4.99 -0.55
N ASP A 59 -1.26 -4.69 0.71
CA ASP A 59 -0.84 -5.54 1.81
C ASP A 59 -1.77 -6.77 1.90
N SER A 60 -1.26 -7.91 2.36
CA SER A 60 -2.01 -9.16 2.45
C SER A 60 -3.16 -9.16 3.48
N ASP A 61 -3.25 -8.11 4.29
CA ASP A 61 -4.30 -7.89 5.30
C ASP A 61 -5.33 -6.83 4.89
N VAL A 62 -5.43 -6.53 3.60
CA VAL A 62 -6.50 -5.71 3.03
C VAL A 62 -7.57 -6.55 2.35
N VAL A 63 -8.78 -6.02 2.29
CA VAL A 63 -9.90 -6.57 1.50
C VAL A 63 -10.41 -5.46 0.59
N LEU A 64 -10.50 -5.77 -0.70
CA LEU A 64 -11.02 -4.86 -1.70
C LEU A 64 -12.55 -4.78 -1.65
N PRO A 65 -13.16 -3.61 -1.74
CA PRO A 65 -14.60 -3.50 -1.94
C PRO A 65 -14.97 -3.94 -3.36
N HIS A 66 -16.22 -4.35 -3.52
CA HIS A 66 -16.76 -4.63 -4.85
C HIS A 66 -16.59 -3.41 -5.78
N GLY A 67 -16.21 -3.64 -7.03
CA GLY A 67 -16.00 -2.58 -8.03
C GLY A 67 -14.71 -1.77 -7.88
N TYR A 68 -13.79 -2.14 -6.98
CA TYR A 68 -12.54 -1.43 -6.77
C TYR A 68 -11.71 -1.29 -8.06
N LEU A 69 -11.51 -2.39 -8.80
CA LEU A 69 -10.74 -2.37 -10.04
C LEU A 69 -11.45 -1.62 -11.17
N CYS A 70 -12.77 -1.77 -11.30
CA CYS A 70 -13.57 -1.01 -12.27
C CYS A 70 -13.42 0.50 -12.03
N TYR A 71 -13.58 0.93 -10.77
CA TYR A 71 -13.38 2.34 -10.43
C TYR A 71 -11.98 2.85 -10.79
N LEU A 72 -10.94 2.04 -10.55
CA LEU A 72 -9.58 2.43 -10.91
C LEU A 72 -9.38 2.53 -12.41
N ALA A 73 -9.92 1.59 -13.19
CA ALA A 73 -9.86 1.63 -14.65
C ALA A 73 -10.52 2.91 -15.18
N ASP A 74 -11.76 3.19 -14.77
CA ASP A 74 -12.50 4.38 -15.16
C ASP A 74 -11.77 5.68 -14.78
N GLU A 75 -11.23 5.75 -13.55
CA GLU A 75 -10.54 6.95 -13.07
C GLU A 75 -9.21 7.17 -13.81
N LEU A 76 -8.46 6.11 -14.11
CA LEU A 76 -7.17 6.20 -14.80
C LEU A 76 -7.33 6.51 -16.30
N GLU A 77 -8.43 6.08 -16.92
CA GLU A 77 -8.76 6.43 -18.28
C GLU A 77 -9.03 7.95 -18.42
N VAL A 78 -9.80 8.52 -17.49
CA VAL A 78 -10.16 9.95 -17.52
C VAL A 78 -9.04 10.84 -17.00
N ASN A 79 -8.32 10.39 -15.97
CA ASN A 79 -7.30 11.15 -15.26
C ASN A 79 -6.02 10.34 -15.12
N PRO A 80 -5.25 10.13 -16.20
CA PRO A 80 -3.97 9.42 -16.10
C PRO A 80 -3.03 10.17 -15.13
N ILE A 81 -2.43 9.42 -14.20
CA ILE A 81 -1.57 9.95 -13.13
C ILE A 81 -0.38 9.01 -12.94
N ASP A 82 0.76 9.54 -12.47
CA ASP A 82 1.96 8.70 -12.27
C ASP A 82 1.81 7.75 -11.09
N ALA A 83 1.28 8.24 -9.96
CA ALA A 83 1.01 7.43 -8.79
C ALA A 83 -0.27 7.87 -8.06
N PHE A 84 -0.89 6.94 -7.36
CA PHE A 84 -2.08 7.22 -6.56
C PHE A 84 -2.11 6.34 -5.31
N GLY A 85 -3.02 6.64 -4.43
CA GLY A 85 -3.36 5.77 -3.30
C GLY A 85 -4.80 6.02 -2.87
N GLY A 86 -5.34 5.11 -2.09
CA GLY A 86 -6.68 5.19 -1.56
C GLY A 86 -6.73 5.16 -0.03
N PRO A 87 -7.86 5.62 0.57
CA PRO A 87 -8.07 5.56 2.01
C PRO A 87 -8.20 4.13 2.51
N ASP A 88 -7.95 3.94 3.80
CA ASP A 88 -8.25 2.70 4.50
C ASP A 88 -9.45 2.87 5.45
N ARG A 89 -10.24 1.81 5.61
CA ARG A 89 -11.44 1.77 6.45
C ARG A 89 -11.42 0.57 7.38
N ALA A 90 -12.10 0.70 8.52
CA ALA A 90 -12.36 -0.43 9.39
C ALA A 90 -13.48 -1.30 8.80
N HIS A 91 -13.26 -2.62 8.77
CA HIS A 91 -14.31 -3.56 8.37
C HIS A 91 -15.40 -3.62 9.45
N PRO A 92 -16.70 -3.77 9.10
CA PRO A 92 -17.79 -3.87 10.08
C PRO A 92 -17.59 -4.98 11.13
N SER A 93 -16.97 -6.10 10.76
CA SER A 93 -16.70 -7.23 11.65
C SER A 93 -15.53 -7.02 12.63
N PHE A 94 -14.86 -5.86 12.61
CA PHE A 94 -13.76 -5.59 13.53
C PHE A 94 -14.25 -5.47 14.96
N SER A 95 -13.44 -5.96 15.91
CA SER A 95 -13.67 -5.77 17.33
C SER A 95 -13.66 -4.29 17.72
N ASP A 96 -14.26 -3.93 18.84
CA ASP A 96 -14.29 -2.53 19.30
C ASP A 96 -12.89 -1.96 19.50
N LYS A 97 -11.91 -2.77 19.96
CA LYS A 97 -10.50 -2.38 20.02
C LYS A 97 -9.94 -2.01 18.65
N GLN A 98 -10.21 -2.82 17.64
CA GLN A 98 -9.76 -2.54 16.27
C GLN A 98 -10.45 -1.30 15.68
N LYS A 99 -11.74 -1.09 15.99
CA LYS A 99 -12.48 0.11 15.59
C LYS A 99 -11.91 1.36 16.26
N ALA A 100 -11.60 1.29 17.57
CA ALA A 100 -10.96 2.38 18.31
C ALA A 100 -9.57 2.70 17.75
N ILE A 101 -8.73 1.70 17.47
CA ILE A 101 -7.43 1.87 16.82
C ILE A 101 -7.60 2.49 15.42
N SER A 102 -8.57 2.02 14.64
CA SER A 102 -8.85 2.60 13.33
C SER A 102 -9.26 4.07 13.44
N TYR A 103 -10.14 4.40 14.37
CA TYR A 103 -10.54 5.78 14.62
C TYR A 103 -9.34 6.66 14.99
N SER A 104 -8.48 6.21 15.90
CA SER A 104 -7.29 6.96 16.29
C SER A 104 -6.31 7.17 15.13
N MET A 105 -6.25 6.26 14.16
CA MET A 105 -5.39 6.37 12.98
C MET A 105 -5.98 7.22 11.85
N THR A 106 -7.29 7.48 11.86
CA THR A 106 -7.99 8.22 10.79
C THR A 106 -8.58 9.54 11.26
N ALA A 107 -8.63 9.78 12.58
CA ALA A 107 -9.18 11.01 13.15
C ALA A 107 -8.34 12.24 12.78
N PHE A 108 -9.01 13.36 12.62
CA PHE A 108 -8.38 14.63 12.26
C PHE A 108 -7.29 15.04 13.26
N PHE A 109 -7.55 14.93 14.56
CA PHE A 109 -6.60 15.33 15.62
C PHE A 109 -5.31 14.49 15.67
N THR A 110 -5.34 13.26 15.15
CA THR A 110 -4.18 12.35 15.21
C THR A 110 -3.38 12.32 13.92
N THR A 111 -4.03 12.49 12.77
CA THR A 111 -3.40 12.35 11.45
C THR A 111 -3.69 13.51 10.51
N GLY A 112 -4.32 14.60 10.98
CA GLY A 112 -4.72 15.72 10.16
C GLY A 112 -5.78 15.37 9.09
N GLY A 113 -6.49 14.24 9.25
CA GLY A 113 -7.49 13.76 8.29
C GLY A 113 -6.92 13.11 7.03
N ILE A 114 -5.59 12.98 6.94
CA ILE A 114 -4.88 12.46 5.75
C ILE A 114 -5.33 11.05 5.39
N ARG A 115 -5.45 10.16 6.37
CA ARG A 115 -5.86 8.76 6.15
C ARG A 115 -7.36 8.60 5.92
N GLY A 116 -8.17 9.48 6.44
CA GLY A 116 -9.63 9.45 6.28
C GLY A 116 -10.14 10.02 4.96
N GLY A 117 -9.27 10.54 4.10
CA GLY A 117 -9.66 11.09 2.79
C GLY A 117 -10.48 12.38 2.85
N LYS A 118 -10.51 13.08 4.00
CA LYS A 118 -11.38 14.24 4.23
C LYS A 118 -10.75 15.60 3.94
N LYS A 119 -9.46 15.67 3.61
CA LYS A 119 -8.76 16.94 3.39
C LYS A 119 -8.05 16.93 2.05
N LYS A 120 -8.22 18.01 1.28
CA LYS A 120 -7.40 18.26 0.09
C LYS A 120 -6.00 18.66 0.58
N LEU A 121 -4.98 17.87 0.26
CA LEU A 121 -3.58 18.14 0.58
C LEU A 121 -2.90 18.67 -0.66
N ASP A 122 -1.98 19.63 -0.47
CA ASP A 122 -1.13 20.11 -1.57
C ASP A 122 -0.23 18.98 -2.12
N LYS A 123 0.22 18.07 -1.23
CA LYS A 123 0.95 16.86 -1.60
C LYS A 123 0.37 15.64 -0.89
N PHE A 124 0.06 14.61 -1.66
CA PHE A 124 -0.41 13.32 -1.14
C PHE A 124 0.71 12.29 -1.28
N TYR A 125 1.04 11.61 -0.19
CA TYR A 125 2.06 10.56 -0.13
C TYR A 125 1.36 9.19 -0.08
N PRO A 126 1.28 8.46 -1.21
CA PRO A 126 0.69 7.13 -1.25
C PRO A 126 1.34 6.19 -0.23
N ARG A 127 0.53 5.32 0.38
CA ARG A 127 0.98 4.35 1.37
C ARG A 127 0.95 2.95 0.77
N SER A 128 1.94 2.15 1.08
CA SER A 128 2.15 0.83 0.47
C SER A 128 1.00 -0.17 0.62
N TYR A 129 0.12 0.02 1.62
CA TYR A 129 -1.03 -0.88 1.80
C TYR A 129 -2.09 -0.74 0.69
N ASN A 130 -2.08 0.36 -0.06
CA ASN A 130 -2.99 0.65 -1.17
C ASN A 130 -2.37 1.75 -2.05
N MET A 131 -1.38 1.37 -2.84
CA MET A 131 -0.61 2.27 -3.71
C MET A 131 -0.69 1.78 -5.15
N GLY A 132 -1.12 2.64 -6.05
CA GLY A 132 -1.00 2.41 -7.49
C GLY A 132 0.08 3.32 -8.09
N ILE A 133 0.81 2.81 -9.08
CA ILE A 133 1.87 3.56 -9.76
C ILE A 133 2.09 3.01 -11.17
N ARG A 134 2.43 3.87 -12.12
CA ARG A 134 2.93 3.41 -13.41
C ARG A 134 4.15 2.53 -13.22
N ARG A 135 4.13 1.33 -13.79
CA ARG A 135 5.22 0.36 -13.62
C ARG A 135 6.56 0.92 -14.11
N GLU A 136 6.58 1.64 -15.22
CA GLU A 136 7.79 2.27 -15.75
C GLU A 136 8.40 3.29 -14.76
N VAL A 137 7.56 4.10 -14.09
CA VAL A 137 8.00 5.07 -13.07
C VAL A 137 8.57 4.34 -11.86
N TYR A 138 7.91 3.27 -11.41
CA TYR A 138 8.39 2.45 -10.31
C TYR A 138 9.79 1.89 -10.58
N LEU A 139 9.99 1.28 -11.74
CA LEU A 139 11.26 0.67 -12.14
C LEU A 139 12.35 1.72 -12.32
N LYS A 140 12.04 2.85 -12.96
CA LYS A 140 12.98 3.98 -13.16
C LYS A 140 13.47 4.55 -11.83
N LEU A 141 12.63 4.61 -10.81
CA LEU A 141 12.99 5.07 -9.47
C LEU A 141 13.64 4.00 -8.60
N GLY A 142 13.78 2.76 -9.07
CA GLY A 142 14.39 1.65 -8.34
C GLY A 142 13.53 1.09 -7.19
N GLY A 143 12.22 1.37 -7.19
CA GLY A 143 11.27 0.83 -6.22
C GLY A 143 11.52 1.26 -4.77
N PHE A 144 11.06 0.46 -3.81
CA PHE A 144 11.25 0.72 -2.39
C PHE A 144 12.71 0.51 -1.95
N SER A 145 13.18 1.39 -1.08
CA SER A 145 14.50 1.27 -0.45
C SER A 145 14.52 0.18 0.63
N LYS A 146 15.72 -0.23 1.06
CA LYS A 146 15.92 -1.23 2.14
C LYS A 146 15.54 -0.72 3.54
N MET A 147 14.83 0.40 3.65
CA MET A 147 14.36 0.90 4.94
C MET A 147 13.36 -0.07 5.55
N ARG A 148 13.54 -0.38 6.83
CA ARG A 148 12.64 -1.29 7.56
C ARG A 148 11.27 -0.65 7.84
N PHE A 149 11.22 0.66 8.01
CA PHE A 149 10.01 1.43 8.29
C PHE A 149 10.07 2.76 7.54
N GLY A 150 8.95 3.16 6.92
CA GLY A 150 8.82 4.42 6.18
C GLY A 150 9.33 4.34 4.74
N GLU A 151 9.56 3.14 4.23
CA GLU A 151 9.95 2.88 2.84
C GLU A 151 8.95 3.43 1.83
N ASP A 152 7.66 3.46 2.20
CA ASP A 152 6.57 4.01 1.40
C ASP A 152 6.63 5.55 1.33
N ILE A 153 6.94 6.21 2.43
CA ILE A 153 7.11 7.67 2.45
C ILE A 153 8.40 8.06 1.70
N ASP A 154 9.50 7.34 1.92
CA ASP A 154 10.75 7.52 1.19
C ASP A 154 10.52 7.43 -0.33
N PHE A 155 9.79 6.41 -0.76
CA PHE A 155 9.48 6.22 -2.17
C PHE A 155 8.59 7.34 -2.71
N SER A 156 7.58 7.75 -1.95
CA SER A 156 6.72 8.88 -2.32
C SER A 156 7.48 10.21 -2.43
N ILE A 157 8.48 10.46 -1.58
CA ILE A 157 9.36 11.63 -1.69
C ILE A 157 10.13 11.57 -3.01
N ARG A 158 10.74 10.43 -3.34
CA ARG A 158 11.48 10.25 -4.59
C ARG A 158 10.61 10.39 -5.84
N ILE A 159 9.33 10.00 -5.80
CA ILE A 159 8.36 10.26 -6.87
C ILE A 159 8.26 11.77 -7.13
N TYR A 160 8.06 12.58 -6.08
CA TYR A 160 7.96 14.03 -6.23
C TYR A 160 9.28 14.70 -6.63
N GLU A 161 10.42 14.25 -6.10
CA GLU A 161 11.75 14.78 -6.45
C GLU A 161 12.10 14.52 -7.91
N ALA A 162 11.58 13.44 -8.49
CA ALA A 162 11.73 13.12 -9.91
C ALA A 162 10.72 13.86 -10.82
N GLY A 163 9.89 14.74 -10.26
CA GLY A 163 8.91 15.53 -11.02
C GLY A 163 7.59 14.82 -11.34
N TYR A 164 7.36 13.61 -10.79
CA TYR A 164 6.13 12.88 -10.96
C TYR A 164 5.05 13.35 -9.98
N THR A 165 3.81 13.00 -10.26
CA THR A 165 2.63 13.44 -9.52
C THR A 165 1.93 12.30 -8.79
N CYS A 166 1.38 12.62 -7.60
CA CYS A 166 0.58 11.68 -6.82
C CYS A 166 -0.81 12.23 -6.52
N LYS A 167 -1.83 11.38 -6.56
CA LYS A 167 -3.22 11.76 -6.29
C LYS A 167 -3.88 10.81 -5.28
N LEU A 168 -4.72 11.37 -4.43
CA LEU A 168 -5.60 10.57 -3.57
C LEU A 168 -6.88 10.24 -4.33
N PHE A 169 -7.11 8.95 -4.57
CA PHE A 169 -8.35 8.42 -5.14
C PHE A 169 -9.31 8.02 -4.02
N THR A 170 -10.17 8.92 -3.62
CA THR A 170 -11.03 8.74 -2.44
C THR A 170 -12.00 7.56 -2.54
N LYS A 171 -12.36 7.15 -3.76
CA LYS A 171 -13.23 5.99 -4.01
C LYS A 171 -12.45 4.66 -4.06
N ALA A 172 -11.12 4.70 -4.28
CA ALA A 172 -10.25 3.53 -4.24
C ALA A 172 -9.88 3.16 -2.79
N TRP A 173 -10.86 3.06 -1.92
CA TRP A 173 -10.64 2.70 -0.52
C TRP A 173 -10.57 1.18 -0.34
N VAL A 174 -9.92 0.75 0.75
CA VAL A 174 -9.82 -0.68 1.12
C VAL A 174 -10.19 -0.89 2.59
N TRP A 175 -10.70 -2.06 2.94
CA TRP A 175 -10.73 -2.48 4.34
C TRP A 175 -9.35 -2.98 4.73
N HIS A 176 -8.76 -2.36 5.75
CA HIS A 176 -7.42 -2.71 6.20
C HIS A 176 -7.48 -3.22 7.64
N LYS A 177 -7.00 -4.44 7.87
CA LYS A 177 -7.02 -5.09 9.18
C LYS A 177 -6.17 -4.31 10.19
N ARG A 178 -6.77 -3.97 11.33
CA ARG A 178 -6.07 -3.27 12.40
C ARG A 178 -5.44 -4.25 13.39
N ARG A 179 -4.44 -3.78 14.13
CA ARG A 179 -3.86 -4.53 15.23
C ARG A 179 -4.94 -4.92 16.24
N THR A 180 -4.83 -6.12 16.78
CA THR A 180 -5.85 -6.71 17.66
C THR A 180 -5.67 -6.31 19.12
N ASP A 181 -4.52 -5.74 19.49
CA ASP A 181 -4.22 -5.30 20.85
C ASP A 181 -3.42 -3.98 20.87
N PHE A 182 -3.51 -3.27 22.02
CA PHE A 182 -2.87 -1.97 22.17
C PHE A 182 -1.34 -2.05 22.25
N ARG A 183 -0.74 -3.16 22.70
CA ARG A 183 0.72 -3.32 22.74
C ARG A 183 1.31 -3.38 21.36
N LYS A 184 0.66 -4.13 20.44
CA LYS A 184 1.04 -4.19 19.03
C LYS A 184 0.82 -2.84 18.35
N PHE A 185 -0.27 -2.15 18.69
CA PHE A 185 -0.55 -0.80 18.16
C PHE A 185 0.50 0.21 18.63
N PHE A 186 0.85 0.22 19.93
CA PHE A 186 1.92 1.08 20.48
C PHE A 186 3.24 0.86 19.74
N ARG A 187 3.65 -0.40 19.57
CA ARG A 187 4.86 -0.75 18.80
C ARG A 187 4.81 -0.22 17.36
N GLN A 188 3.66 -0.29 16.71
CA GLN A 188 3.47 0.25 15.36
C GLN A 188 3.65 1.78 15.33
N VAL A 189 3.07 2.49 16.27
CA VAL A 189 3.19 3.96 16.39
C VAL A 189 4.64 4.35 16.72
N PHE A 190 5.30 3.65 17.63
CA PHE A 190 6.70 3.85 17.97
C PHE A 190 7.62 3.68 16.75
N ASN A 191 7.46 2.60 16.00
CA ASN A 191 8.21 2.35 14.76
C ASN A 191 7.94 3.43 13.69
N SER A 192 6.72 3.94 13.63
CA SER A 192 6.40 5.08 12.74
C SER A 192 7.11 6.37 13.17
N GLY A 193 7.33 6.57 14.47
CA GLY A 193 8.15 7.66 15.00
C GLY A 193 9.61 7.53 14.57
N ILE A 194 10.21 6.34 14.71
CA ILE A 194 11.58 6.04 14.24
C ILE A 194 11.71 6.33 12.74
N ALA A 195 10.73 5.88 11.95
CA ALA A 195 10.71 6.11 10.50
C ALA A 195 10.79 7.61 10.16
N ARG A 196 10.03 8.46 10.88
CA ARG A 196 10.03 9.91 10.67
C ARG A 196 11.39 10.54 10.97
N ILE A 197 12.06 10.11 12.05
CA ILE A 197 13.40 10.58 12.40
C ILE A 197 14.41 10.19 11.29
N ASN A 198 14.35 8.96 10.81
CA ASN A 198 15.22 8.48 9.75
C ASN A 198 14.99 9.22 8.43
N LEU A 199 13.73 9.49 8.08
CA LEU A 199 13.37 10.28 6.91
C LEU A 199 13.85 11.73 7.04
N TYR A 200 13.70 12.35 8.22
CA TYR A 200 14.21 13.70 8.47
C TYR A 200 15.74 13.78 8.30
N LYS A 201 16.48 12.76 8.80
CA LYS A 201 17.94 12.68 8.61
C LYS A 201 18.32 12.48 7.14
N LYS A 202 17.54 11.72 6.38
CA LYS A 202 17.80 11.45 4.96
C LYS A 202 17.44 12.63 4.06
N TYR A 203 16.41 13.38 4.41
CA TYR A 203 15.89 14.54 3.67
C TYR A 203 15.83 15.78 4.58
N PRO A 204 16.99 16.30 5.04
CA PRO A 204 17.03 17.53 5.83
C PRO A 204 16.57 18.69 4.96
N LYS A 205 15.59 19.46 5.42
CA LYS A 205 15.16 20.72 4.83
C LYS A 205 15.67 21.87 5.67
#